data_40973934b4abf10b57a9fcd87eeec714
#
_entry.id   40973934b4abf10b57a9fcd87eeec714
#
_cell.length_a   1.000
_cell.length_b   1.000
_cell.length_c   1.000
_cell.angle_alpha   90.00
_cell.angle_beta   90.00
_cell.angle_gamma   90.00
#
_symmetry.space_group_name_H-M   'P 1'
#
loop_
_entity.id
_entity.type
_entity.pdbx_description
1 polymer ?
#
loop_
_entity_poly.entity_id
_entity_poly.type
_entity_poly.pdbx_seq_one_letter_code
_entity_poly.pdbx_strand_id
1 'polypeptide(L)'
;AFNNRLDDIAFTSLLKGNYVISHFSENFLAQIKIDETISMFDNCINYLEKKLDNYEALETFINYYQDMRNYFNSHSIKESLMKFLEDSNYLPFLASLVNGPQRVANIELMIQKLDEMHDDSLNTITTKFDDMINNGVNLSPAMVSSNDDNVVSFMTIHKSKGLEFPIVFVSNMQNKFNQQDARERIISDKKLGIAIKPRVKCDLE
;
A
#
# COMPACT_ATOMS: atom_id res chain seq x y z
N ALA A 1 10.90 -9.03 -2.18
CA ALA A 1 12.31 -9.37 -2.16
C ALA A 1 12.72 -10.09 -0.87
N PHE A 2 12.58 -9.50 0.32
CA PHE A 2 13.02 -10.14 1.59
C PHE A 2 12.26 -11.44 1.90
N ASN A 3 11.01 -11.56 1.48
CA ASN A 3 10.22 -12.78 1.61
C ASN A 3 10.71 -13.87 0.64
N ASN A 4 10.87 -13.51 -0.63
CA ASN A 4 11.27 -14.44 -1.68
C ASN A 4 12.42 -13.86 -2.52
N ARG A 5 13.62 -14.46 -2.42
CA ARG A 5 14.80 -14.05 -3.18
C ARG A 5 14.72 -14.37 -4.67
N LEU A 6 13.79 -15.24 -5.05
CA LEU A 6 13.58 -15.64 -6.46
C LEU A 6 12.59 -14.70 -7.17
N ASP A 7 12.01 -13.73 -6.46
CA ASP A 7 11.20 -12.69 -7.05
C ASP A 7 12.10 -11.61 -7.66
N ASP A 8 12.43 -11.81 -8.93
CA ASP A 8 13.32 -10.93 -9.70
C ASP A 8 12.82 -9.49 -9.77
N ILE A 9 11.50 -9.28 -9.85
CA ILE A 9 10.90 -7.95 -9.95
C ILE A 9 11.13 -7.19 -8.63
N ALA A 10 10.78 -7.81 -7.52
CA ALA A 10 10.95 -7.20 -6.20
C ALA A 10 12.43 -7.00 -5.85
N PHE A 11 13.31 -7.97 -6.20
CA PHE A 11 14.74 -7.86 -5.94
C PHE A 11 15.40 -6.78 -6.80
N THR A 12 15.09 -6.73 -8.09
CA THR A 12 15.60 -5.68 -8.99
C THR A 12 15.10 -4.30 -8.58
N SER A 13 13.87 -4.20 -8.07
CA SER A 13 13.34 -2.94 -7.54
C SER A 13 14.11 -2.45 -6.31
N LEU A 14 14.59 -3.35 -5.45
CA LEU A 14 15.50 -2.98 -4.36
C LEU A 14 16.85 -2.48 -4.88
N LEU A 15 17.46 -3.16 -5.87
CA LEU A 15 18.75 -2.76 -6.46
C LEU A 15 18.66 -1.38 -7.14
N LYS A 16 17.53 -1.08 -7.79
CA LYS A 16 17.30 0.16 -8.55
C LYS A 16 16.76 1.30 -7.67
N GLY A 17 16.32 1.01 -6.46
CA GLY A 17 15.67 1.98 -5.59
C GLY A 17 16.56 3.16 -5.22
N ASN A 18 15.93 4.30 -4.89
CA ASN A 18 16.62 5.48 -4.38
C ASN A 18 16.89 5.35 -2.88
N TYR A 19 17.60 4.30 -2.50
CA TYR A 19 18.02 4.04 -1.13
C TYR A 19 19.49 4.40 -0.98
N VAL A 20 19.89 4.84 0.21
CA VAL A 20 21.32 5.12 0.49
C VAL A 20 22.17 3.87 0.31
N ILE A 21 21.60 2.70 0.60
CA ILE A 21 22.26 1.40 0.54
C ILE A 21 22.32 0.78 -0.86
N SER A 22 21.52 1.27 -1.81
CA SER A 22 21.49 0.74 -3.17
C SER A 22 20.95 1.76 -4.16
N HIS A 23 21.71 2.02 -5.19
CA HIS A 23 21.29 2.80 -6.35
C HIS A 23 22.13 2.37 -7.55
N PHE A 24 21.77 1.23 -8.12
CA PHE A 24 22.48 0.71 -9.28
C PHE A 24 21.80 1.15 -10.58
N SER A 25 22.63 1.58 -11.55
CA SER A 25 22.11 1.99 -12.86
C SER A 25 21.55 0.80 -13.65
N GLU A 26 20.60 1.09 -14.54
CA GLU A 26 20.03 0.05 -15.43
C GLU A 26 21.09 -0.68 -16.26
N ASN A 27 22.09 0.06 -16.74
CA ASN A 27 23.18 -0.51 -17.50
C ASN A 27 24.01 -1.50 -16.67
N PHE A 28 24.26 -1.19 -15.40
CA PHE A 28 24.97 -2.08 -14.50
C PHE A 28 24.13 -3.33 -14.18
N LEU A 29 22.84 -3.17 -13.93
CA LEU A 29 21.94 -4.31 -13.69
C LEU A 29 21.82 -5.22 -14.93
N ALA A 30 21.82 -4.65 -16.15
CA ALA A 30 21.85 -5.43 -17.38
C ALA A 30 23.16 -6.19 -17.56
N GLN A 31 24.29 -5.66 -17.11
CA GLN A 31 25.58 -6.36 -17.11
C GLN A 31 25.61 -7.53 -16.12
N ILE A 32 24.90 -7.43 -15.00
CA ILE A 32 24.79 -8.50 -14.01
C ILE A 32 23.89 -9.62 -14.53
N LYS A 33 22.75 -9.31 -15.14
CA LYS A 33 21.75 -10.27 -15.64
C LYS A 33 22.23 -10.94 -16.96
N ILE A 34 23.29 -11.74 -16.86
CA ILE A 34 23.88 -12.45 -18.01
C ILE A 34 23.10 -13.73 -18.31
N ASP A 35 22.68 -14.46 -17.31
CA ASP A 35 21.94 -15.72 -17.43
C ASP A 35 20.46 -15.48 -17.09
N GLU A 36 19.62 -15.58 -18.12
CA GLU A 36 18.16 -15.39 -17.97
C GLU A 36 17.46 -16.59 -17.30
N THR A 37 18.14 -17.74 -17.20
CA THR A 37 17.56 -18.96 -16.63
C THR A 37 17.62 -19.01 -15.11
N ILE A 38 18.47 -18.19 -14.49
CA ILE A 38 18.61 -18.10 -13.03
C ILE A 38 18.09 -16.77 -12.51
N SER A 39 17.84 -16.70 -11.19
CA SER A 39 17.32 -15.50 -10.54
C SER A 39 18.31 -14.32 -10.63
N MET A 40 17.80 -13.10 -10.52
CA MET A 40 18.63 -11.90 -10.43
C MET A 40 19.59 -11.95 -9.24
N PHE A 41 19.14 -12.51 -8.11
CA PHE A 41 19.99 -12.73 -6.94
C PHE A 41 21.17 -13.65 -7.25
N ASP A 42 20.93 -14.80 -7.91
CA ASP A 42 21.97 -15.75 -8.25
C ASP A 42 22.95 -15.16 -9.29
N ASN A 43 22.45 -14.36 -10.24
CA ASN A 43 23.31 -13.58 -11.14
C ASN A 43 24.22 -12.61 -10.38
N CYS A 44 23.72 -11.93 -9.33
CA CYS A 44 24.54 -11.06 -8.48
C CYS A 44 25.66 -11.87 -7.78
N ILE A 45 25.35 -13.05 -7.25
CA ILE A 45 26.36 -13.91 -6.61
C ILE A 45 27.43 -14.32 -7.62
N ASN A 46 27.05 -14.79 -8.81
CA ASN A 46 27.98 -15.15 -9.86
C ASN A 46 28.86 -13.96 -10.32
N TYR A 47 28.30 -12.74 -10.31
CA TYR A 47 29.03 -11.52 -10.63
C TYR A 47 30.10 -11.21 -9.57
N LEU A 48 29.76 -11.37 -8.28
CA LEU A 48 30.68 -11.18 -7.17
C LEU A 48 31.84 -12.18 -7.19
N GLU A 49 31.57 -13.45 -7.52
CA GLU A 49 32.62 -14.48 -7.62
C GLU A 49 33.68 -14.13 -8.69
N LYS A 50 33.26 -13.45 -9.76
CA LYS A 50 34.14 -13.01 -10.84
C LYS A 50 34.91 -11.72 -10.51
N LYS A 51 34.56 -11.02 -9.43
CA LYS A 51 35.16 -9.73 -9.02
C LYS A 51 35.27 -8.72 -10.15
N LEU A 52 34.17 -8.55 -10.89
CA LEU A 52 34.08 -7.61 -12.00
C LEU A 52 33.96 -6.17 -11.49
N ASP A 53 33.89 -5.20 -12.41
CA ASP A 53 33.82 -3.79 -12.07
C ASP A 53 32.66 -3.47 -11.09
N ASN A 54 32.93 -2.62 -10.09
CA ASN A 54 31.94 -2.19 -9.09
C ASN A 54 31.42 -3.30 -8.14
N TYR A 55 32.15 -4.44 -8.04
CA TYR A 55 31.74 -5.57 -7.23
C TYR A 55 31.63 -5.22 -5.72
N GLU A 56 32.46 -4.31 -5.21
CA GLU A 56 32.47 -3.92 -3.77
C GLU A 56 31.14 -3.32 -3.32
N ALA A 57 30.56 -2.43 -4.16
CA ALA A 57 29.24 -1.86 -3.87
C ALA A 57 28.14 -2.91 -3.88
N LEU A 58 28.21 -3.84 -4.84
CA LEU A 58 27.26 -4.95 -4.92
C LEU A 58 27.43 -5.91 -3.74
N GLU A 59 28.66 -6.21 -3.34
CA GLU A 59 28.97 -7.06 -2.17
C GLU A 59 28.39 -6.45 -0.89
N THR A 60 28.59 -5.14 -0.69
CA THR A 60 28.04 -4.41 0.45
C THR A 60 26.51 -4.51 0.47
N PHE A 61 25.86 -4.33 -0.67
CA PHE A 61 24.42 -4.47 -0.78
C PHE A 61 23.94 -5.91 -0.51
N ILE A 62 24.59 -6.91 -1.08
CA ILE A 62 24.19 -8.32 -0.88
C ILE A 62 24.34 -8.73 0.58
N ASN A 63 25.41 -8.32 1.25
CA ASN A 63 25.60 -8.57 2.68
C ASN A 63 24.47 -7.91 3.50
N TYR A 64 24.18 -6.62 3.25
CA TYR A 64 23.06 -5.93 3.88
C TYR A 64 21.72 -6.63 3.62
N TYR A 65 21.46 -7.06 2.39
CA TYR A 65 20.24 -7.77 2.02
C TYR A 65 20.07 -9.08 2.80
N GLN A 66 21.16 -9.85 2.96
CA GLN A 66 21.15 -11.08 3.72
C GLN A 66 20.92 -10.82 5.21
N ASP A 67 21.59 -9.82 5.78
CA ASP A 67 21.41 -9.41 7.18
C ASP A 67 19.96 -8.95 7.44
N MET A 68 19.41 -8.13 6.58
CA MET A 68 18.01 -7.69 6.69
C MET A 68 17.04 -8.87 6.56
N ARG A 69 17.32 -9.81 5.68
CA ARG A 69 16.49 -11.01 5.55
C ARG A 69 16.50 -11.86 6.83
N ASN A 70 17.66 -12.02 7.46
CA ASN A 70 17.78 -12.68 8.76
C ASN A 70 17.05 -11.89 9.85
N TYR A 71 17.10 -10.57 9.80
CA TYR A 71 16.40 -9.69 10.72
C TYR A 71 14.88 -9.86 10.62
N PHE A 72 14.30 -9.88 9.39
CA PHE A 72 12.90 -10.17 9.16
C PHE A 72 12.44 -11.54 9.67
N ASN A 73 13.33 -12.52 9.71
CA ASN A 73 13.02 -13.86 10.23
C ASN A 73 13.06 -13.94 11.77
N SER A 74 13.68 -12.98 12.45
CA SER A 74 13.90 -13.00 13.89
C SER A 74 13.20 -11.90 14.68
N HIS A 75 12.62 -10.89 13.99
CA HIS A 75 11.95 -9.75 14.59
C HIS A 75 10.56 -9.56 13.99
N SER A 76 9.75 -8.72 14.62
CA SER A 76 8.44 -8.36 14.07
C SER A 76 8.59 -7.64 12.73
N ILE A 77 7.56 -7.73 11.90
CA ILE A 77 7.55 -7.08 10.58
C ILE A 77 7.65 -5.56 10.73
N LYS A 78 7.00 -5.00 11.74
CA LYS A 78 7.09 -3.57 12.06
C LYS A 78 8.53 -3.15 12.38
N GLU A 79 9.19 -3.84 13.30
CA GLU A 79 10.59 -3.55 13.66
C GLU A 79 11.51 -3.67 12.45
N SER A 80 11.31 -4.71 11.65
CA SER A 80 12.13 -4.96 10.46
C SER A 80 11.94 -3.89 9.38
N LEU A 81 10.69 -3.44 9.16
CA LEU A 81 10.42 -2.34 8.25
C LEU A 81 10.95 -1.01 8.75
N MET A 82 10.78 -0.71 10.04
CA MET A 82 11.34 0.51 10.64
C MET A 82 12.86 0.54 10.48
N LYS A 83 13.53 -0.56 10.78
CA LYS A 83 14.97 -0.68 10.56
C LYS A 83 15.37 -0.47 9.11
N PHE A 84 14.66 -1.09 8.16
CA PHE A 84 14.93 -0.89 6.73
C PHE A 84 14.75 0.57 6.30
N LEU A 85 13.69 1.24 6.75
CA LEU A 85 13.41 2.64 6.42
C LEU A 85 14.45 3.58 7.00
N GLU A 86 14.96 3.29 8.21
CA GLU A 86 16.03 4.03 8.87
C GLU A 86 17.37 3.83 8.13
N ASP A 87 17.81 2.58 7.95
CA ASP A 87 19.07 2.23 7.28
C ASP A 87 19.11 2.77 5.83
N SER A 88 17.99 2.71 5.11
CA SER A 88 17.87 3.17 3.73
C SER A 88 17.72 4.69 3.59
N ASN A 89 17.50 5.40 4.70
CA ASN A 89 17.20 6.84 4.73
C ASN A 89 16.01 7.23 3.82
N TYR A 90 15.03 6.30 3.70
CA TYR A 90 13.94 6.43 2.73
C TYR A 90 12.90 7.46 3.12
N LEU A 91 12.59 7.61 4.43
CA LEU A 91 11.62 8.62 4.90
C LEU A 91 12.05 10.06 4.60
N PRO A 92 13.30 10.49 4.88
CA PRO A 92 13.80 11.79 4.46
C PRO A 92 13.76 12.00 2.94
N PHE A 93 14.08 10.97 2.16
CA PHE A 93 13.93 11.02 0.71
C PHE A 93 12.48 11.28 0.31
N LEU A 94 11.51 10.54 0.84
CA LEU A 94 10.08 10.76 0.57
C LEU A 94 9.62 12.16 0.97
N ALA A 95 10.09 12.65 2.13
CA ALA A 95 9.75 13.99 2.63
C ALA A 95 10.21 15.10 1.70
N SER A 96 11.30 14.89 0.95
CA SER A 96 11.84 15.86 -0.02
C SER A 96 11.05 15.92 -1.34
N LEU A 97 10.20 14.96 -1.62
CA LEU A 97 9.40 14.90 -2.85
C LEU A 97 8.16 15.80 -2.78
N VAL A 98 7.53 16.03 -3.95
CA VAL A 98 6.22 16.70 -4.02
C VAL A 98 5.21 15.92 -3.20
N ASN A 99 4.46 16.62 -2.34
CA ASN A 99 3.55 16.01 -1.34
C ASN A 99 4.27 15.08 -0.34
N GLY A 100 5.52 15.42 0.00
CA GLY A 100 6.35 14.65 0.93
C GLY A 100 5.67 14.29 2.25
N PRO A 101 5.07 15.24 3.00
CA PRO A 101 4.38 14.95 4.25
C PRO A 101 3.28 13.89 4.09
N GLN A 102 2.49 13.95 3.01
CA GLN A 102 1.46 12.94 2.73
C GLN A 102 2.06 11.57 2.44
N ARG A 103 3.19 11.52 1.72
CA ARG A 103 3.89 10.25 1.42
C ARG A 103 4.42 9.59 2.67
N VAL A 104 5.04 10.37 3.57
CA VAL A 104 5.54 9.87 4.86
C VAL A 104 4.38 9.36 5.71
N ALA A 105 3.30 10.15 5.86
CA ALA A 105 2.13 9.73 6.62
C ALA A 105 1.48 8.45 6.07
N ASN A 106 1.46 8.25 4.76
CA ASN A 106 0.96 7.01 4.16
C ASN A 106 1.83 5.80 4.51
N ILE A 107 3.17 5.96 4.58
CA ILE A 107 4.07 4.88 5.03
C ILE A 107 3.83 4.57 6.52
N GLU A 108 3.69 5.59 7.36
CA GLU A 108 3.40 5.41 8.79
C GLU A 108 2.07 4.69 9.01
N LEU A 109 1.02 5.07 8.25
CA LEU A 109 -0.27 4.38 8.28
C LEU A 109 -0.14 2.91 7.82
N MET A 110 0.65 2.65 6.79
CA MET A 110 0.92 1.28 6.33
C MET A 110 1.59 0.46 7.44
N ILE A 111 2.60 1.01 8.11
CA ILE A 111 3.28 0.34 9.24
C ILE A 111 2.32 0.07 10.38
N GLN A 112 1.45 1.03 10.72
CA GLN A 112 0.41 0.83 11.73
C GLN A 112 -0.53 -0.32 11.35
N LYS A 113 -0.97 -0.37 10.09
CA LYS A 113 -1.82 -1.46 9.58
C LYS A 113 -1.13 -2.83 9.64
N LEU A 114 0.17 -2.87 9.38
CA LEU A 114 0.97 -4.09 9.52
C LEU A 114 1.09 -4.53 10.97
N ASP A 115 1.23 -3.59 11.90
CA ASP A 115 1.29 -3.86 13.34
C ASP A 115 -0.05 -4.45 13.87
N GLU A 116 -1.18 -4.07 13.28
CA GLU A 116 -2.50 -4.64 13.59
C GLU A 116 -2.63 -6.12 13.15
N MET A 117 -1.77 -6.57 12.21
CA MET A 117 -1.73 -7.96 11.71
C MET A 117 -0.77 -8.83 12.54
N HIS A 118 -0.89 -8.76 13.87
CA HIS A 118 -0.05 -9.53 14.80
C HIS A 118 -0.04 -11.03 14.41
N ASP A 119 1.12 -11.67 14.54
CA ASP A 119 1.35 -13.11 14.32
C ASP A 119 1.33 -13.61 12.86
N ASP A 120 1.14 -12.76 11.87
CA ASP A 120 1.24 -13.17 10.47
C ASP A 120 2.71 -13.28 10.02
N SER A 121 3.02 -14.35 9.32
CA SER A 121 4.32 -14.47 8.66
C SER A 121 4.47 -13.43 7.54
N LEU A 122 5.71 -13.07 7.17
CA LEU A 122 5.97 -12.15 6.07
C LEU A 122 5.31 -12.62 4.75
N ASN A 123 5.24 -13.94 4.53
CA ASN A 123 4.55 -14.52 3.37
C ASN A 123 3.04 -14.28 3.43
N THR A 124 2.41 -14.48 4.57
CA THR A 124 0.97 -14.25 4.75
C THR A 124 0.62 -12.78 4.51
N ILE A 125 1.44 -11.87 5.03
CA ILE A 125 1.23 -10.43 4.84
C ILE A 125 1.38 -10.02 3.38
N THR A 126 2.42 -10.48 2.69
CA THR A 126 2.59 -10.17 1.26
C THR A 126 1.42 -10.67 0.44
N THR A 127 0.94 -11.90 0.68
CA THR A 127 -0.25 -12.44 0.00
C THR A 127 -1.50 -11.60 0.28
N LYS A 128 -1.74 -11.18 1.53
CA LYS A 128 -2.88 -10.31 1.87
C LYS A 128 -2.82 -8.97 1.15
N PHE A 129 -1.64 -8.36 1.03
CA PHE A 129 -1.47 -7.12 0.27
C PHE A 129 -1.72 -7.31 -1.22
N ASP A 130 -1.21 -8.38 -1.81
CA ASP A 130 -1.45 -8.70 -3.21
C ASP A 130 -2.96 -8.91 -3.46
N ASP A 131 -3.66 -9.60 -2.57
CA ASP A 131 -5.11 -9.77 -2.64
C ASP A 131 -5.86 -8.43 -2.52
N MET A 132 -5.44 -7.54 -1.63
CA MET A 132 -6.03 -6.19 -1.51
C MET A 132 -5.86 -5.39 -2.80
N ILE A 133 -4.68 -5.42 -3.40
CA ILE A 133 -4.38 -4.73 -4.67
C ILE A 133 -5.24 -5.31 -5.79
N ASN A 134 -5.29 -6.63 -5.93
CA ASN A 134 -6.03 -7.32 -6.99
C ASN A 134 -7.55 -7.14 -6.86
N ASN A 135 -8.06 -7.06 -5.64
CA ASN A 135 -9.49 -6.83 -5.37
C ASN A 135 -9.89 -5.34 -5.38
N GLY A 136 -8.96 -4.45 -5.68
CA GLY A 136 -9.23 -3.01 -5.75
C GLY A 136 -9.65 -2.39 -4.42
N VAL A 137 -9.16 -2.91 -3.30
CA VAL A 137 -9.43 -2.35 -1.98
C VAL A 137 -8.77 -0.98 -1.88
N ASN A 138 -9.58 0.08 -1.89
CA ASN A 138 -9.11 1.43 -1.70
C ASN A 138 -8.81 1.67 -0.21
N LEU A 139 -7.54 1.66 0.15
CA LEU A 139 -7.09 2.19 1.43
C LEU A 139 -7.21 3.72 1.38
N SER A 140 -7.98 4.30 2.31
CA SER A 140 -8.01 5.75 2.43
C SER A 140 -6.61 6.27 2.77
N PRO A 141 -6.16 7.37 2.13
CA PRO A 141 -4.87 7.96 2.47
C PRO A 141 -4.83 8.43 3.92
N ALA A 142 -3.64 8.50 4.51
CA ALA A 142 -3.45 9.06 5.84
C ALA A 142 -3.94 10.50 5.90
N MET A 143 -4.58 10.88 6.99
CA MET A 143 -4.97 12.27 7.22
C MET A 143 -3.75 13.04 7.73
N VAL A 144 -3.25 13.98 6.94
CA VAL A 144 -2.11 14.85 7.30
C VAL A 144 -2.57 16.15 7.94
N SER A 145 -3.82 16.58 7.67
CA SER A 145 -4.41 17.80 8.25
C SER A 145 -5.08 17.51 9.58
N SER A 146 -4.81 18.33 10.60
CA SER A 146 -5.56 18.34 11.85
C SER A 146 -6.89 19.10 11.67
N ASN A 147 -7.86 18.87 12.58
CA ASN A 147 -9.12 19.64 12.58
C ASN A 147 -8.91 21.15 12.81
N ASP A 148 -7.72 21.55 13.27
CA ASP A 148 -7.37 22.94 13.56
C ASP A 148 -6.67 23.63 12.36
N ASP A 149 -6.41 22.90 11.25
CA ASP A 149 -5.81 23.49 10.07
C ASP A 149 -6.80 24.41 9.33
N ASN A 150 -6.29 25.55 8.84
CA ASN A 150 -7.07 26.45 8.00
C ASN A 150 -7.22 25.86 6.59
N VAL A 151 -8.12 24.89 6.45
CA VAL A 151 -8.35 24.11 5.23
C VAL A 151 -9.82 24.06 4.84
N VAL A 152 -10.09 23.86 3.56
CA VAL A 152 -11.45 23.56 3.07
C VAL A 152 -11.61 22.04 2.96
N SER A 153 -12.56 21.50 3.72
CA SER A 153 -12.83 20.07 3.77
C SER A 153 -14.01 19.70 2.85
N PHE A 154 -13.81 18.73 1.97
CA PHE A 154 -14.88 18.13 1.17
C PHE A 154 -15.28 16.78 1.76
N MET A 155 -16.55 16.65 2.08
CA MET A 155 -17.07 15.40 2.66
C MET A 155 -18.53 15.15 2.32
N THR A 156 -18.98 13.93 2.52
CA THR A 156 -20.40 13.59 2.38
C THR A 156 -21.18 14.03 3.65
N ILE A 157 -22.48 14.24 3.51
CA ILE A 157 -23.39 14.56 4.63
C ILE A 157 -23.27 13.49 5.74
N HIS A 158 -23.10 12.21 5.37
CA HIS A 158 -22.93 11.14 6.36
C HIS A 158 -21.63 11.26 7.16
N LYS A 159 -20.53 11.69 6.51
CA LYS A 159 -19.24 11.89 7.19
C LYS A 159 -19.24 13.14 8.07
N SER A 160 -20.10 14.13 7.80
CA SER A 160 -20.20 15.34 8.61
C SER A 160 -21.07 15.17 9.86
N LYS A 161 -21.74 14.02 10.03
CA LYS A 161 -22.59 13.76 11.20
C LYS A 161 -21.79 13.85 12.49
N GLY A 162 -22.20 14.75 13.38
CA GLY A 162 -21.53 14.99 14.67
C GLY A 162 -20.34 15.94 14.61
N LEU A 163 -20.06 16.55 13.45
CA LEU A 163 -19.04 17.58 13.28
C LEU A 163 -19.71 18.95 13.16
N GLU A 164 -19.04 19.98 13.69
CA GLU A 164 -19.45 21.39 13.60
C GLU A 164 -18.43 22.18 12.77
N PHE A 165 -18.93 23.02 11.86
CA PHE A 165 -18.11 23.85 11.00
C PHE A 165 -18.58 25.29 11.02
N PRO A 166 -17.68 26.29 11.06
CA PRO A 166 -18.05 27.71 11.04
C PRO A 166 -18.81 28.12 9.77
N ILE A 167 -18.46 27.53 8.62
CA ILE A 167 -19.08 27.80 7.32
C ILE A 167 -19.29 26.47 6.61
N VAL A 168 -20.50 26.24 6.10
CA VAL A 168 -20.87 25.02 5.38
C VAL A 168 -21.49 25.37 4.04
N PHE A 169 -20.97 24.79 2.96
CA PHE A 169 -21.55 24.84 1.62
C PHE A 169 -22.14 23.48 1.27
N VAL A 170 -23.45 23.42 1.07
CA VAL A 170 -24.11 22.19 0.61
C VAL A 170 -24.31 22.28 -0.91
N SER A 171 -23.57 21.44 -1.65
CA SER A 171 -23.65 21.39 -3.11
C SER A 171 -24.70 20.38 -3.58
N ASN A 172 -25.07 20.48 -4.88
CA ASN A 172 -26.01 19.55 -5.55
C ASN A 172 -27.42 19.47 -4.96
N MET A 173 -27.90 20.53 -4.32
CA MET A 173 -29.26 20.60 -3.73
C MET A 173 -30.37 20.50 -4.77
N GLN A 174 -30.07 20.73 -6.06
CA GLN A 174 -31.02 20.57 -7.17
C GLN A 174 -31.30 19.10 -7.51
N ASN A 175 -30.47 18.18 -7.07
CA ASN A 175 -30.65 16.76 -7.36
C ASN A 175 -31.83 16.22 -6.55
N LYS A 176 -32.73 15.50 -7.22
CA LYS A 176 -33.83 14.80 -6.55
C LYS A 176 -33.26 13.71 -5.65
N PHE A 177 -33.94 13.49 -4.53
CA PHE A 177 -33.60 12.36 -3.65
C PHE A 177 -33.70 11.04 -4.42
N ASN A 178 -32.75 10.14 -4.15
CA ASN A 178 -32.80 8.79 -4.67
C ASN A 178 -34.05 8.09 -4.11
N GLN A 179 -34.96 7.66 -4.98
CA GLN A 179 -36.16 6.92 -4.61
C GLN A 179 -36.03 5.42 -4.91
N GLN A 180 -34.84 4.92 -5.07
CA GLN A 180 -34.58 3.54 -5.44
C GLN A 180 -35.10 2.57 -4.38
N ASP A 181 -34.93 2.90 -3.11
CA ASP A 181 -35.42 2.10 -1.97
C ASP A 181 -36.97 2.00 -1.97
N ALA A 182 -37.66 3.09 -2.37
CA ALA A 182 -39.12 3.07 -2.50
C ALA A 182 -39.64 2.20 -3.67
N ARG A 183 -38.75 1.82 -4.58
CA ARG A 183 -39.06 0.95 -5.74
C ARG A 183 -38.70 -0.51 -5.48
N GLU A 184 -38.02 -0.80 -4.38
CA GLU A 184 -37.68 -2.18 -4.01
C GLU A 184 -38.95 -3.00 -3.77
N ARG A 185 -38.81 -4.30 -3.97
CA ARG A 185 -39.90 -5.26 -3.84
C ARG A 185 -40.30 -5.49 -2.37
N ILE A 186 -39.34 -5.33 -1.47
CA ILE A 186 -39.50 -5.48 -0.03
C ILE A 186 -39.18 -4.15 0.61
N ILE A 187 -40.12 -3.54 1.28
CA ILE A 187 -39.96 -2.30 2.01
C ILE A 187 -40.18 -2.58 3.49
N SER A 188 -39.24 -2.18 4.34
CA SER A 188 -39.37 -2.29 5.79
C SER A 188 -39.56 -0.93 6.43
N ASP A 189 -40.56 -0.81 7.30
CA ASP A 189 -40.78 0.36 8.14
C ASP A 189 -40.76 -0.06 9.61
N LYS A 190 -40.15 0.75 10.47
CA LYS A 190 -39.99 0.44 11.89
C LYS A 190 -41.33 0.36 12.64
N LYS A 191 -42.35 1.09 12.18
CA LYS A 191 -43.68 1.11 12.82
C LYS A 191 -44.70 0.23 12.12
N LEU A 192 -44.64 0.20 10.78
CA LEU A 192 -45.61 -0.51 9.94
C LEU A 192 -45.18 -1.95 9.58
N GLY A 193 -43.94 -2.33 9.88
CA GLY A 193 -43.42 -3.67 9.57
C GLY A 193 -42.91 -3.80 8.15
N ILE A 194 -43.09 -4.97 7.54
CA ILE A 194 -42.57 -5.32 6.22
C ILE A 194 -43.71 -5.34 5.21
N ALA A 195 -43.58 -4.58 4.12
CA ALA A 195 -44.46 -4.62 2.97
C ALA A 195 -43.78 -5.25 1.78
N ILE A 196 -44.49 -6.18 1.11
CA ILE A 196 -43.97 -6.90 -0.07
C ILE A 196 -44.86 -6.53 -1.27
N LYS A 197 -44.25 -6.02 -2.33
CA LYS A 197 -44.93 -5.71 -3.59
C LYS A 197 -45.27 -7.03 -4.33
N PRO A 198 -46.55 -7.36 -4.52
CA PRO A 198 -46.91 -8.62 -5.18
C PRO A 198 -46.47 -8.63 -6.66
N ARG A 199 -46.04 -9.77 -7.16
CA ARG A 199 -45.92 -10.01 -8.62
C ARG A 199 -47.32 -10.26 -9.15
N VAL A 200 -47.89 -9.29 -9.84
CA VAL A 200 -49.09 -9.55 -10.66
C VAL A 200 -48.55 -10.16 -11.97
N LYS A 201 -48.77 -11.46 -12.16
CA LYS A 201 -48.70 -12.06 -13.49
C LYS A 201 -49.98 -11.59 -14.21
N CYS A 202 -49.86 -10.71 -15.16
CA CYS A 202 -50.92 -10.55 -16.15
C CYS A 202 -50.75 -11.70 -17.15
N ASP A 203 -51.53 -12.77 -16.95
CA ASP A 203 -51.78 -13.70 -18.04
C ASP A 203 -52.73 -12.96 -18.99
N LEU A 204 -52.16 -12.42 -20.03
CA LEU A 204 -52.92 -11.94 -21.21
C LEU A 204 -53.22 -13.21 -22.02
N GLU A 205 -54.51 -13.66 -22.02
CA GLU A 205 -55.05 -14.47 -23.06
C GLU A 205 -55.12 -13.74 -24.40
#